data_125cc51b958127bff135dec57c7b3ec6
#
_entry.id   125cc51b958127bff135dec57c7b3ec6
#
_cell.length_a   1.000
_cell.length_b   1.000
_cell.length_c   1.000
_cell.angle_alpha   90.00
_cell.angle_beta   90.00
_cell.angle_gamma   90.00
#
_symmetry.space_group_name_H-M   'P 1'
#
loop_
_entity.id
_entity.type
_entity.pdbx_description
1 polymer ?
#
loop_
_entity_poly.entity_id
_entity_poly.type
_entity_poly.pdbx_seq_one_letter_code
_entity_poly.pdbx_strand_id
1 'polypeptide(L)'
;MPLIQLSGLSRHYGEDETLVKALDNISLSIDEGEIVALLGPSGSGKTTLLNTIAALDIPTNGSYQFNGDDVPLGHIEKMTTFRRENVGYIFQFFNLLADLTALENVLLVQDLAGARDKQKALDLLDSVGLKGLGNRFPSQMSGGQRQRVAIARALAKSPRIILGDELTGNLDSETSNMVMEALIKTCRKEKMTTIFVTHDQSLTRFATRIVHLDSGKIVEDETGGLKSIAMTAKHTAESVVDNTVDGVKKIGSKIKDMAQSMLE
;
A
#
# COMPACT_ATOMS: atom_id res chain seq x y z
N MET A 1 0.23 18.77 -0.35
CA MET A 1 1.51 18.39 -1.03
C MET A 1 1.58 16.88 -1.04
N PRO A 2 2.00 16.27 -2.15
CA PRO A 2 2.16 14.82 -2.21
C PRO A 2 3.21 14.33 -1.21
N LEU A 3 3.06 13.11 -0.70
CA LEU A 3 4.06 12.48 0.14
C LEU A 3 5.27 12.05 -0.69
N ILE A 4 5.03 11.53 -1.89
CA ILE A 4 6.06 11.10 -2.84
C ILE A 4 5.89 11.89 -4.13
N GLN A 5 6.98 12.51 -4.60
CA GLN A 5 7.04 13.19 -5.89
C GLN A 5 8.24 12.70 -6.68
N LEU A 6 7.99 12.01 -7.78
CA LEU A 6 9.00 11.60 -8.75
C LEU A 6 8.89 12.49 -9.99
N SER A 7 10.02 13.01 -10.50
CA SER A 7 10.02 13.88 -11.69
C SER A 7 11.10 13.43 -12.65
N GLY A 8 10.69 12.91 -13.81
CA GLY A 8 11.58 12.46 -14.88
C GLY A 8 12.55 11.35 -14.47
N LEU A 9 12.17 10.54 -13.48
CA LEU A 9 13.05 9.56 -12.86
C LEU A 9 13.35 8.41 -13.82
N SER A 10 14.63 8.14 -14.04
CA SER A 10 15.12 7.07 -14.90
C SER A 10 16.10 6.19 -14.17
N ARG A 11 16.07 4.88 -14.46
CA ARG A 11 17.05 3.93 -13.95
C ARG A 11 17.50 3.01 -15.07
N HIS A 12 18.77 3.11 -15.41
CA HIS A 12 19.40 2.32 -16.44
C HIS A 12 20.46 1.40 -15.83
N TYR A 13 20.57 0.18 -16.34
CA TYR A 13 21.59 -0.80 -15.98
C TYR A 13 22.38 -1.18 -17.21
N GLY A 14 23.67 -1.51 -17.04
CA GLY A 14 24.58 -1.84 -18.13
C GLY A 14 25.03 -0.61 -18.92
N GLU A 15 25.82 -0.86 -19.95
CA GLU A 15 26.39 0.15 -20.87
C GLU A 15 26.28 -0.35 -22.31
N ASP A 16 26.26 0.57 -23.25
CA ASP A 16 26.25 0.34 -24.69
C ASP A 16 25.19 -0.72 -25.13
N GLU A 17 25.61 -1.83 -25.70
CA GLU A 17 24.72 -2.89 -26.22
C GLU A 17 23.97 -3.66 -25.10
N THR A 18 24.42 -3.57 -23.84
CA THR A 18 23.79 -4.21 -22.68
C THR A 18 22.86 -3.26 -21.91
N LEU A 19 22.66 -2.05 -22.40
CA LEU A 19 21.85 -1.02 -21.72
C LEU A 19 20.40 -1.44 -21.60
N VAL A 20 19.94 -1.59 -20.36
CA VAL A 20 18.53 -1.86 -20.02
C VAL A 20 17.95 -0.63 -19.32
N LYS A 21 16.94 -0.02 -19.93
CA LYS A 21 16.19 1.09 -19.35
C LYS A 21 15.07 0.54 -18.47
N ALA A 22 15.39 0.17 -17.23
CA ALA A 22 14.41 -0.42 -16.31
C ALA A 22 13.34 0.60 -15.88
N LEU A 23 13.71 1.91 -15.78
CA LEU A 23 12.79 3.03 -15.68
C LEU A 23 13.23 4.09 -16.70
N ASP A 24 12.27 4.68 -17.43
CA ASP A 24 12.50 5.65 -18.47
C ASP A 24 11.54 6.83 -18.32
N ASN A 25 12.03 7.92 -17.71
CA ASN A 25 11.32 9.19 -17.53
C ASN A 25 9.99 9.08 -16.72
N ILE A 26 10.02 8.37 -15.60
CA ILE A 26 8.86 8.21 -14.70
C ILE A 26 8.59 9.54 -13.97
N SER A 27 7.38 10.04 -14.11
CA SER A 27 6.82 11.11 -13.26
C SER A 27 5.57 10.61 -12.56
N LEU A 28 5.58 10.63 -11.22
CA LEU A 28 4.51 10.08 -10.39
C LEU A 28 4.43 10.87 -9.09
N SER A 29 3.22 11.24 -8.72
CA SER A 29 2.89 11.92 -7.46
C SER A 29 1.94 11.03 -6.66
N ILE A 30 2.25 10.76 -5.39
CA ILE A 30 1.43 9.94 -4.49
C ILE A 30 1.15 10.73 -3.22
N ASP A 31 -0.14 10.85 -2.89
CA ASP A 31 -0.58 11.56 -1.70
C ASP A 31 -0.49 10.68 -0.44
N GLU A 32 -0.43 11.33 0.73
CA GLU A 32 -0.40 10.62 2.01
C GLU A 32 -1.68 9.80 2.22
N GLY A 33 -1.50 8.54 2.64
CA GLY A 33 -2.60 7.60 2.86
C GLY A 33 -3.18 6.95 1.59
N GLU A 34 -2.65 7.25 0.39
CA GLU A 34 -3.02 6.51 -0.81
C GLU A 34 -2.57 5.05 -0.73
N ILE A 35 -3.36 4.18 -1.34
CA ILE A 35 -3.04 2.77 -1.53
C ILE A 35 -2.93 2.54 -3.03
N VAL A 36 -1.71 2.40 -3.53
CA VAL A 36 -1.39 2.30 -4.95
C VAL A 36 -1.05 0.87 -5.31
N ALA A 37 -1.72 0.30 -6.30
CA ALA A 37 -1.33 -0.96 -6.94
C ALA A 37 -0.48 -0.66 -8.19
N LEU A 38 0.70 -1.27 -8.28
CA LEU A 38 1.52 -1.25 -9.49
C LEU A 38 1.29 -2.53 -10.28
N LEU A 39 0.77 -2.39 -11.48
CA LEU A 39 0.52 -3.48 -12.41
C LEU A 39 1.47 -3.41 -13.62
N GLY A 40 1.59 -4.50 -14.34
CA GLY A 40 2.35 -4.59 -15.58
C GLY A 40 3.02 -5.95 -15.76
N PRO A 41 3.49 -6.28 -16.97
CA PRO A 41 4.16 -7.53 -17.26
C PRO A 41 5.47 -7.71 -16.46
N SER A 42 5.98 -8.93 -16.39
CA SER A 42 7.31 -9.18 -15.83
C SER A 42 8.37 -8.37 -16.58
N GLY A 43 9.32 -7.79 -15.87
CA GLY A 43 10.35 -6.93 -16.47
C GLY A 43 9.91 -5.50 -16.79
N SER A 44 8.68 -5.09 -16.49
CA SER A 44 8.23 -3.70 -16.80
C SER A 44 8.81 -2.61 -15.90
N GLY A 45 9.63 -2.94 -14.89
CA GLY A 45 10.28 -1.97 -14.01
C GLY A 45 9.65 -1.79 -12.63
N LYS A 46 8.58 -2.53 -12.27
CA LYS A 46 7.84 -2.38 -11.00
C LYS A 46 8.74 -2.51 -9.75
N THR A 47 9.49 -3.59 -9.65
CA THR A 47 10.43 -3.82 -8.55
C THR A 47 11.53 -2.75 -8.51
N THR A 48 12.01 -2.31 -9.68
CA THR A 48 12.99 -1.21 -9.78
C THR A 48 12.40 0.10 -9.25
N LEU A 49 11.14 0.40 -9.59
CA LEU A 49 10.45 1.59 -9.07
C LEU A 49 10.28 1.51 -7.56
N LEU A 50 9.82 0.36 -7.02
CA LEU A 50 9.73 0.13 -5.58
C LEU A 50 11.08 0.30 -4.87
N ASN A 51 12.15 -0.27 -5.42
CA ASN A 51 13.49 -0.17 -4.85
C ASN A 51 14.01 1.27 -4.87
N THR A 52 13.70 2.03 -5.92
CA THR A 52 14.08 3.45 -5.99
C THR A 52 13.30 4.28 -4.97
N ILE A 53 11.99 4.05 -4.83
CA ILE A 53 11.16 4.70 -3.79
C ILE A 53 11.63 4.32 -2.38
N ALA A 54 12.08 3.08 -2.19
CA ALA A 54 12.67 2.62 -0.94
C ALA A 54 14.04 3.22 -0.65
N ALA A 55 14.64 3.97 -1.57
CA ALA A 55 16.05 4.37 -1.52
C ALA A 55 17.00 3.15 -1.33
N LEU A 56 16.66 2.02 -1.93
CA LEU A 56 17.52 0.83 -2.07
C LEU A 56 18.33 0.90 -3.36
N ASP A 57 17.81 1.58 -4.36
CA ASP A 57 18.46 1.81 -5.65
C ASP A 57 18.53 3.32 -5.95
N ILE A 58 19.53 3.71 -6.74
CA ILE A 58 19.81 5.11 -7.07
C ILE A 58 19.42 5.33 -8.53
N PRO A 59 18.52 6.28 -8.85
CA PRO A 59 18.18 6.58 -10.22
C PRO A 59 19.38 7.11 -11.00
N THR A 60 19.39 6.89 -12.31
CA THR A 60 20.41 7.43 -13.21
C THR A 60 20.18 8.92 -13.47
N ASN A 61 18.89 9.32 -13.56
CA ASN A 61 18.46 10.70 -13.79
C ASN A 61 17.12 10.97 -13.09
N GLY A 62 16.75 12.25 -13.04
CA GLY A 62 15.49 12.72 -12.43
C GLY A 62 15.64 13.08 -10.97
N SER A 63 14.52 13.39 -10.32
CA SER A 63 14.48 13.77 -8.91
C SER A 63 13.41 12.98 -8.15
N TYR A 64 13.66 12.81 -6.85
CA TYR A 64 12.74 12.19 -5.92
C TYR A 64 12.65 13.04 -4.65
N GLN A 65 11.43 13.50 -4.36
CA GLN A 65 11.11 14.21 -3.13
C GLN A 65 10.16 13.39 -2.26
N PHE A 66 10.39 13.43 -0.96
CA PHE A 66 9.56 12.82 0.06
C PHE A 66 9.10 13.89 1.05
N ASN A 67 7.79 14.09 1.14
CA ASN A 67 7.18 15.15 1.96
C ASN A 67 7.70 16.57 1.65
N GLY A 68 8.07 16.82 0.39
CA GLY A 68 8.61 18.09 -0.08
C GLY A 68 10.13 18.25 0.01
N ASP A 69 10.82 17.34 0.71
CA ASP A 69 12.27 17.35 0.84
C ASP A 69 12.92 16.38 -0.15
N ASP A 70 14.08 16.75 -0.70
CA ASP A 70 14.85 15.89 -1.60
C ASP A 70 15.36 14.65 -0.83
N VAL A 71 15.08 13.46 -1.36
CA VAL A 71 15.60 12.21 -0.81
C VAL A 71 17.10 12.14 -1.06
N PRO A 72 17.93 11.85 -0.03
CA PRO A 72 19.38 11.96 -0.12
C PRO A 72 20.02 10.79 -0.88
N LEU A 73 19.60 10.58 -2.14
CA LEU A 73 20.09 9.53 -3.00
C LEU A 73 21.59 9.69 -3.26
N GLY A 74 22.32 8.57 -3.27
CA GLY A 74 23.79 8.57 -3.40
C GLY A 74 24.56 8.72 -2.08
N HIS A 75 23.90 9.04 -0.97
CA HIS A 75 24.52 9.13 0.35
C HIS A 75 24.09 7.94 1.23
N ILE A 76 24.90 6.88 1.27
CA ILE A 76 24.56 5.57 1.88
C ILE A 76 24.00 5.70 3.31
N GLU A 77 24.64 6.47 4.18
CA GLU A 77 24.21 6.64 5.58
C GLU A 77 22.86 7.38 5.68
N LYS A 78 22.69 8.44 4.88
CA LYS A 78 21.43 9.19 4.86
C LYS A 78 20.29 8.37 4.25
N MET A 79 20.56 7.60 3.19
CA MET A 79 19.60 6.65 2.61
C MET A 79 19.20 5.58 3.65
N THR A 80 20.14 5.09 4.43
CA THR A 80 19.87 4.13 5.52
C THR A 80 19.00 4.75 6.61
N THR A 81 19.27 5.99 6.99
CA THR A 81 18.43 6.74 7.94
C THR A 81 17.03 6.96 7.38
N PHE A 82 16.91 7.40 6.11
CA PHE A 82 15.63 7.57 5.43
C PHE A 82 14.80 6.28 5.45
N ARG A 83 15.40 5.14 5.07
CA ARG A 83 14.72 3.83 5.13
C ARG A 83 14.30 3.46 6.53
N ARG A 84 15.18 3.64 7.51
CA ARG A 84 14.90 3.33 8.91
C ARG A 84 13.70 4.12 9.44
N GLU A 85 13.56 5.38 9.07
CA GLU A 85 12.53 6.25 9.60
C GLU A 85 11.21 6.16 8.83
N ASN A 86 11.27 5.97 7.51
CA ASN A 86 10.10 6.20 6.67
C ASN A 86 9.56 4.94 5.97
N VAL A 87 10.38 3.90 5.74
CA VAL A 87 10.03 2.82 4.81
C VAL A 87 9.83 1.49 5.53
N GLY A 88 8.64 0.89 5.44
CA GLY A 88 8.41 -0.53 5.70
C GLY A 88 8.43 -1.30 4.38
N TYR A 89 9.28 -2.31 4.24
CA TYR A 89 9.39 -3.10 3.01
C TYR A 89 8.97 -4.56 3.27
N ILE A 90 8.09 -5.08 2.42
CA ILE A 90 7.61 -6.46 2.45
C ILE A 90 8.08 -7.12 1.15
N PHE A 91 8.95 -8.13 1.28
CA PHE A 91 9.57 -8.83 0.17
C PHE A 91 8.74 -10.04 -0.28
N GLN A 92 8.86 -10.41 -1.53
CA GLN A 92 8.21 -11.57 -2.14
C GLN A 92 8.52 -12.90 -1.40
N PHE A 93 9.75 -13.10 -0.93
CA PHE A 93 10.20 -14.32 -0.26
C PHE A 93 10.27 -14.18 1.28
N PHE A 94 9.42 -13.35 1.88
CA PHE A 94 9.30 -13.10 3.32
C PHE A 94 10.56 -12.49 3.96
N ASN A 95 11.77 -12.95 3.63
CA ASN A 95 13.08 -12.54 4.17
C ASN A 95 13.10 -12.50 5.71
N LEU A 96 12.43 -13.48 6.35
CA LEU A 96 12.49 -13.65 7.80
C LEU A 96 13.83 -14.28 8.19
N LEU A 97 14.35 -13.85 9.33
CA LEU A 97 15.50 -14.47 9.93
C LEU A 97 15.07 -15.80 10.55
N ALA A 98 15.60 -16.90 10.02
CA ALA A 98 15.18 -18.27 10.36
C ALA A 98 15.47 -18.64 11.83
N ASP A 99 16.53 -18.06 12.40
CA ASP A 99 16.99 -18.31 13.78
C ASP A 99 16.27 -17.42 14.81
N LEU A 100 15.36 -16.54 14.37
CA LEU A 100 14.55 -15.71 15.22
C LEU A 100 13.08 -16.15 15.16
N THR A 101 12.42 -16.12 16.31
CA THR A 101 10.96 -16.33 16.40
C THR A 101 10.19 -15.23 15.66
N ALA A 102 8.89 -15.40 15.45
CA ALA A 102 8.02 -14.39 14.86
C ALA A 102 8.10 -13.06 15.62
N LEU A 103 8.06 -13.10 16.94
CA LEU A 103 8.17 -11.92 17.80
C LEU A 103 9.54 -11.25 17.67
N GLU A 104 10.62 -12.03 17.68
CA GLU A 104 11.98 -11.49 17.56
C GLU A 104 12.27 -10.89 16.20
N ASN A 105 11.68 -11.43 15.10
CA ASN A 105 11.73 -10.80 13.79
C ASN A 105 11.11 -9.39 13.79
N VAL A 106 10.03 -9.18 14.53
CA VAL A 106 9.38 -7.87 14.68
C VAL A 106 10.18 -6.94 15.58
N LEU A 107 10.62 -7.46 16.74
CA LEU A 107 11.40 -6.70 17.72
C LEU A 107 12.74 -6.20 17.17
N LEU A 108 13.40 -6.97 16.32
CA LEU A 108 14.67 -6.58 15.69
C LEU A 108 14.53 -5.25 14.92
N VAL A 109 13.44 -5.06 14.20
CA VAL A 109 13.21 -3.80 13.44
C VAL A 109 12.95 -2.64 14.39
N GLN A 110 12.27 -2.87 15.50
CA GLN A 110 12.09 -1.85 16.54
C GLN A 110 13.43 -1.48 17.20
N ASP A 111 14.29 -2.48 17.47
CA ASP A 111 15.63 -2.25 18.02
C ASP A 111 16.49 -1.39 17.09
N LEU A 112 16.49 -1.70 15.79
CA LEU A 112 17.20 -0.92 14.78
C LEU A 112 16.66 0.51 14.64
N ALA A 113 15.39 0.72 14.96
CA ALA A 113 14.77 2.05 14.99
C ALA A 113 14.92 2.76 16.34
N GLY A 114 15.53 2.11 17.36
CA GLY A 114 15.69 2.66 18.71
C GLY A 114 14.38 2.77 19.50
N ALA A 115 13.36 1.99 19.14
CA ALA A 115 12.00 2.09 19.69
C ALA A 115 11.42 0.72 20.08
N ARG A 116 12.19 -0.09 20.85
CA ARG A 116 11.77 -1.42 21.28
C ARG A 116 10.55 -1.37 22.19
N ASP A 117 9.48 -2.00 21.76
CA ASP A 117 8.23 -2.16 22.49
C ASP A 117 7.65 -3.57 22.25
N LYS A 118 7.82 -4.45 23.21
CA LYS A 118 7.36 -5.85 23.13
C LYS A 118 5.83 -5.96 23.02
N GLN A 119 5.10 -5.09 23.75
CA GLN A 119 3.65 -5.14 23.70
C GLN A 119 3.14 -4.71 22.33
N LYS A 120 3.67 -3.62 21.78
CA LYS A 120 3.35 -3.19 20.42
C LYS A 120 3.69 -4.26 19.38
N ALA A 121 4.80 -4.99 19.54
CA ALA A 121 5.16 -6.10 18.64
C ALA A 121 4.15 -7.26 18.71
N LEU A 122 3.66 -7.61 19.91
CA LEU A 122 2.60 -8.60 20.09
C LEU A 122 1.27 -8.13 19.50
N ASP A 123 0.89 -6.87 19.73
CA ASP A 123 -0.33 -6.28 19.17
C ASP A 123 -0.30 -6.24 17.64
N LEU A 124 0.87 -6.01 17.04
CA LEU A 124 1.05 -6.10 15.58
C LEU A 124 0.86 -7.53 15.07
N LEU A 125 1.45 -8.53 15.73
CA LEU A 125 1.22 -9.94 15.40
C LEU A 125 -0.26 -10.32 15.53
N ASP A 126 -0.93 -9.87 16.58
CA ASP A 126 -2.37 -10.10 16.78
C ASP A 126 -3.20 -9.43 15.68
N SER A 127 -2.84 -8.20 15.26
CA SER A 127 -3.54 -7.45 14.21
C SER A 127 -3.52 -8.14 12.84
N VAL A 128 -2.46 -8.92 12.57
CA VAL A 128 -2.34 -9.74 11.36
C VAL A 128 -2.80 -11.19 11.56
N GLY A 129 -3.51 -11.48 12.66
CA GLY A 129 -4.09 -12.80 12.93
C GLY A 129 -3.08 -13.87 13.36
N LEU A 130 -2.00 -13.49 14.04
CA LEU A 130 -0.97 -14.39 14.57
C LEU A 130 -0.97 -14.44 16.11
N LYS A 131 -2.13 -14.24 16.74
CA LYS A 131 -2.27 -14.29 18.20
C LYS A 131 -1.73 -15.61 18.77
N GLY A 132 -0.85 -15.52 19.77
CA GLY A 132 -0.26 -16.67 20.42
C GLY A 132 0.84 -17.38 19.63
N LEU A 133 1.19 -16.92 18.41
CA LEU A 133 2.23 -17.53 17.57
C LEU A 133 3.60 -16.83 17.66
N GLY A 134 3.74 -15.84 18.52
CA GLY A 134 4.96 -15.02 18.64
C GLY A 134 6.25 -15.82 18.91
N ASN A 135 6.16 -16.95 19.63
CA ASN A 135 7.31 -17.80 19.97
C ASN A 135 7.64 -18.87 18.89
N ARG A 136 6.90 -18.90 17.77
CA ARG A 136 7.19 -19.84 16.68
C ARG A 136 8.30 -19.34 15.78
N PHE A 137 9.17 -20.25 15.35
CA PHE A 137 10.18 -20.00 14.32
C PHE A 137 9.55 -20.07 12.92
N PRO A 138 10.12 -19.39 11.92
CA PRO A 138 9.64 -19.45 10.53
C PRO A 138 9.49 -20.86 9.96
N SER A 139 10.36 -21.79 10.37
CA SER A 139 10.29 -23.22 9.99
C SER A 139 9.03 -23.94 10.51
N GLN A 140 8.40 -23.42 11.55
CA GLN A 140 7.18 -23.97 12.17
C GLN A 140 5.91 -23.31 11.66
N MET A 141 6.00 -22.47 10.63
CA MET A 141 4.90 -21.63 10.14
C MET A 141 4.56 -21.93 8.68
N SER A 142 3.27 -21.82 8.34
CA SER A 142 2.83 -21.88 6.94
C SER A 142 3.32 -20.67 6.13
N GLY A 143 3.26 -20.74 4.80
CA GLY A 143 3.61 -19.63 3.91
C GLY A 143 2.85 -18.34 4.27
N GLY A 144 1.52 -18.43 4.42
CA GLY A 144 0.69 -17.29 4.80
C GLY A 144 0.98 -16.75 6.21
N GLN A 145 1.36 -17.62 7.16
CA GLN A 145 1.79 -17.17 8.49
C GLN A 145 3.12 -16.42 8.41
N ARG A 146 4.09 -16.93 7.65
CA ARG A 146 5.38 -16.23 7.41
C ARG A 146 5.18 -14.88 6.76
N GLN A 147 4.29 -14.79 5.77
CA GLN A 147 3.96 -13.50 5.12
C GLN A 147 3.36 -12.51 6.12
N ARG A 148 2.45 -12.95 6.98
CA ARG A 148 1.87 -12.09 8.02
C ARG A 148 2.90 -11.64 9.06
N VAL A 149 3.90 -12.46 9.40
CA VAL A 149 5.05 -12.02 10.21
C VAL A 149 5.86 -10.94 9.46
N ALA A 150 6.12 -11.12 8.16
CA ALA A 150 6.83 -10.12 7.36
C ALA A 150 6.07 -8.77 7.30
N ILE A 151 4.74 -8.81 7.23
CA ILE A 151 3.89 -7.61 7.34
C ILE A 151 4.03 -6.96 8.72
N ALA A 152 3.87 -7.72 9.81
CA ALA A 152 4.02 -7.19 11.17
C ALA A 152 5.40 -6.56 11.38
N ARG A 153 6.46 -7.20 10.84
CA ARG A 153 7.82 -6.67 10.85
C ARG A 153 7.95 -5.35 10.08
N ALA A 154 7.35 -5.23 8.90
CA ALA A 154 7.39 -4.00 8.12
C ALA A 154 6.68 -2.84 8.84
N LEU A 155 5.60 -3.13 9.58
CA LEU A 155 4.81 -2.17 10.35
C LEU A 155 5.46 -1.80 11.71
N ALA A 156 6.48 -2.54 12.17
CA ALA A 156 6.99 -2.51 13.54
C ALA A 156 7.43 -1.13 14.04
N LYS A 157 7.92 -0.29 13.15
CA LYS A 157 8.42 1.07 13.43
C LYS A 157 7.44 2.19 13.04
N SER A 158 6.20 1.87 12.69
CA SER A 158 5.18 2.82 12.20
C SER A 158 5.69 3.69 11.04
N PRO A 159 6.12 3.09 9.93
CA PRO A 159 6.68 3.82 8.80
C PRO A 159 5.60 4.68 8.14
N ARG A 160 6.01 5.74 7.41
CA ARG A 160 5.09 6.57 6.62
C ARG A 160 4.66 5.89 5.31
N ILE A 161 5.53 5.03 4.75
CA ILE A 161 5.24 4.26 3.54
C ILE A 161 5.47 2.77 3.76
N ILE A 162 4.56 1.96 3.21
CA ILE A 162 4.71 0.51 3.08
C ILE A 162 4.89 0.17 1.60
N LEU A 163 5.94 -0.55 1.30
CA LEU A 163 6.25 -1.05 -0.04
C LEU A 163 6.15 -2.56 -0.05
N GLY A 164 5.38 -3.11 -0.97
CA GLY A 164 5.15 -4.55 -1.07
C GLY A 164 5.48 -5.09 -2.46
N ASP A 165 6.47 -5.96 -2.56
CA ASP A 165 6.83 -6.59 -3.82
C ASP A 165 6.23 -7.99 -3.89
N GLU A 166 5.23 -8.18 -4.78
CA GLU A 166 4.51 -9.44 -4.99
C GLU A 166 4.08 -10.15 -3.69
N LEU A 167 3.38 -9.43 -2.81
CA LEU A 167 3.05 -9.85 -1.45
C LEU A 167 2.39 -11.23 -1.33
N THR A 168 1.75 -11.70 -2.38
CA THR A 168 0.89 -12.87 -2.39
C THR A 168 1.26 -13.92 -3.45
N GLY A 169 2.33 -13.68 -4.22
CA GLY A 169 2.72 -14.52 -5.35
C GLY A 169 2.99 -16.00 -5.01
N ASN A 170 3.25 -16.32 -3.74
CA ASN A 170 3.51 -17.67 -3.25
C ASN A 170 2.38 -18.22 -2.36
N LEU A 171 1.18 -17.63 -2.41
CA LEU A 171 0.04 -17.99 -1.57
C LEU A 171 -1.16 -18.38 -2.44
N ASP A 172 -2.03 -19.23 -1.91
CA ASP A 172 -3.34 -19.49 -2.52
C ASP A 172 -4.25 -18.24 -2.43
N SER A 173 -5.30 -18.20 -3.22
CA SER A 173 -6.18 -17.02 -3.34
C SER A 173 -6.88 -16.64 -2.02
N GLU A 174 -7.27 -17.62 -1.20
CA GLU A 174 -7.94 -17.36 0.08
C GLU A 174 -6.95 -16.73 1.07
N THR A 175 -5.76 -17.31 1.20
CA THR A 175 -4.67 -16.78 2.04
C THR A 175 -4.23 -15.41 1.54
N SER A 176 -4.14 -15.19 0.22
CA SER A 176 -3.81 -13.90 -0.38
C SER A 176 -4.78 -12.81 0.04
N ASN A 177 -6.08 -13.10 -0.01
CA ASN A 177 -7.11 -12.16 0.42
C ASN A 177 -6.99 -11.83 1.91
N MET A 178 -6.85 -12.83 2.78
CA MET A 178 -6.67 -12.62 4.22
C MET A 178 -5.44 -11.75 4.54
N VAL A 179 -4.34 -12.00 3.85
CA VAL A 179 -3.08 -11.24 4.00
C VAL A 179 -3.28 -9.77 3.59
N MET A 180 -3.88 -9.54 2.42
CA MET A 180 -4.15 -8.19 1.92
C MET A 180 -5.14 -7.43 2.81
N GLU A 181 -6.22 -8.07 3.27
CA GLU A 181 -7.17 -7.47 4.20
C GLU A 181 -6.49 -7.01 5.50
N ALA A 182 -5.66 -7.87 6.10
CA ALA A 182 -4.94 -7.54 7.32
C ALA A 182 -3.99 -6.35 7.12
N LEU A 183 -3.22 -6.35 6.02
CA LEU A 183 -2.31 -5.26 5.65
C LEU A 183 -3.08 -3.95 5.47
N ILE A 184 -4.06 -3.94 4.56
CA ILE A 184 -4.79 -2.72 4.18
C ILE A 184 -5.61 -2.16 5.35
N LYS A 185 -6.22 -3.02 6.17
CA LYS A 185 -6.91 -2.59 7.40
C LYS A 185 -5.97 -1.84 8.34
N THR A 186 -4.76 -2.37 8.55
CA THR A 186 -3.77 -1.73 9.42
C THR A 186 -3.24 -0.42 8.81
N CYS A 187 -2.87 -0.42 7.53
CA CYS A 187 -2.38 0.77 6.84
C CYS A 187 -3.41 1.91 6.85
N ARG A 188 -4.69 1.61 6.65
CA ARG A 188 -5.77 2.60 6.72
C ARG A 188 -5.95 3.19 8.11
N LYS A 189 -5.95 2.33 9.14
CA LYS A 189 -6.08 2.75 10.53
C LYS A 189 -4.97 3.73 10.92
N GLU A 190 -3.75 3.44 10.50
CA GLU A 190 -2.55 4.24 10.82
C GLU A 190 -2.24 5.32 9.75
N LYS A 191 -3.10 5.49 8.73
CA LYS A 191 -2.95 6.43 7.59
C LYS A 191 -1.62 6.27 6.84
N MET A 192 -1.09 5.06 6.75
CA MET A 192 0.14 4.76 6.02
C MET A 192 -0.12 4.75 4.51
N THR A 193 0.74 5.41 3.74
CA THR A 193 0.77 5.29 2.28
C THR A 193 1.29 3.92 1.90
N THR A 194 0.62 3.23 1.00
CA THR A 194 0.98 1.85 0.64
C THR A 194 1.14 1.73 -0.87
N ILE A 195 2.24 1.15 -1.32
CA ILE A 195 2.47 0.83 -2.72
C ILE A 195 2.76 -0.66 -2.81
N PHE A 196 1.98 -1.40 -3.57
CA PHE A 196 2.20 -2.83 -3.74
C PHE A 196 2.20 -3.24 -5.22
N VAL A 197 3.13 -4.14 -5.55
CA VAL A 197 3.20 -4.80 -6.85
C VAL A 197 2.37 -6.06 -6.83
N THR A 198 1.58 -6.28 -7.86
CA THR A 198 0.88 -7.53 -8.08
C THR A 198 0.68 -7.78 -9.57
N HIS A 199 0.59 -9.05 -9.96
CA HIS A 199 0.10 -9.49 -11.26
C HIS A 199 -1.35 -10.01 -11.17
N ASP A 200 -1.90 -10.14 -9.97
CA ASP A 200 -3.28 -10.56 -9.72
C ASP A 200 -4.20 -9.33 -9.72
N GLN A 201 -4.97 -9.18 -10.80
CA GLN A 201 -5.94 -8.10 -10.95
C GLN A 201 -7.02 -8.10 -9.86
N SER A 202 -7.34 -9.25 -9.27
CA SER A 202 -8.34 -9.32 -8.21
C SER A 202 -7.96 -8.51 -6.96
N LEU A 203 -6.66 -8.31 -6.74
CA LEU A 203 -6.12 -7.56 -5.61
C LEU A 203 -6.19 -6.03 -5.81
N THR A 204 -6.45 -5.54 -7.03
CA THR A 204 -6.60 -4.10 -7.29
C THR A 204 -7.79 -3.50 -6.54
N ARG A 205 -8.76 -4.32 -6.15
CA ARG A 205 -9.89 -3.89 -5.30
C ARG A 205 -9.44 -3.30 -3.95
N PHE A 206 -8.25 -3.63 -3.49
CA PHE A 206 -7.67 -3.08 -2.26
C PHE A 206 -7.00 -1.72 -2.46
N ALA A 207 -6.76 -1.32 -3.70
CA ALA A 207 -6.10 -0.07 -4.04
C ALA A 207 -7.11 1.10 -4.19
N THR A 208 -6.65 2.31 -3.87
CA THR A 208 -7.35 3.56 -4.18
C THR A 208 -6.95 4.09 -5.56
N ARG A 209 -5.83 3.61 -6.12
CA ARG A 209 -5.26 4.00 -7.40
C ARG A 209 -4.48 2.85 -8.00
N ILE A 210 -4.54 2.71 -9.30
CA ILE A 210 -3.84 1.67 -10.05
C ILE A 210 -2.93 2.37 -11.06
N VAL A 211 -1.65 2.00 -11.06
CA VAL A 211 -0.65 2.53 -11.98
C VAL A 211 -0.09 1.37 -12.79
N HIS A 212 -0.21 1.46 -14.10
CA HIS A 212 0.28 0.45 -15.03
C HIS A 212 1.66 0.85 -15.57
N LEU A 213 2.61 -0.05 -15.39
CA LEU A 213 3.96 0.07 -15.95
C LEU A 213 4.13 -0.89 -17.13
N ASP A 214 4.69 -0.38 -18.22
CA ASP A 214 5.19 -1.19 -19.32
C ASP A 214 6.51 -0.62 -19.83
N SER A 215 7.50 -1.50 -20.03
CA SER A 215 8.81 -1.15 -20.59
C SER A 215 9.45 0.07 -19.93
N GLY A 216 9.38 0.13 -18.60
CA GLY A 216 9.95 1.19 -17.79
C GLY A 216 9.17 2.51 -17.77
N LYS A 217 7.94 2.56 -18.32
CA LYS A 217 7.10 3.76 -18.40
C LYS A 217 5.75 3.55 -17.73
N ILE A 218 5.16 4.63 -17.22
CA ILE A 218 3.74 4.64 -16.83
C ILE A 218 2.93 4.78 -18.11
N VAL A 219 2.06 3.79 -18.37
CA VAL A 219 1.18 3.77 -19.55
C VAL A 219 -0.27 4.09 -19.20
N GLU A 220 -0.67 3.86 -17.94
CA GLU A 220 -2.01 4.16 -17.46
C GLU A 220 -1.97 4.45 -15.96
N ASP A 221 -2.86 5.32 -15.50
CA ASP A 221 -2.98 5.76 -14.10
C ASP A 221 -4.47 6.02 -13.80
N GLU A 222 -5.11 5.11 -13.08
CA GLU A 222 -6.55 5.08 -12.92
C GLU A 222 -7.01 4.97 -11.46
N THR A 223 -8.27 5.28 -11.21
CA THR A 223 -8.88 5.11 -9.89
C THR A 223 -9.04 3.63 -9.55
N GLY A 224 -8.50 3.21 -8.41
CA GLY A 224 -8.60 1.83 -7.92
C GLY A 224 -9.98 1.49 -7.33
N GLY A 225 -10.22 0.17 -7.15
CA GLY A 225 -11.49 -0.39 -6.72
C GLY A 225 -12.04 0.18 -5.40
N LEU A 226 -11.17 0.58 -4.48
CA LEU A 226 -11.60 1.18 -3.21
C LEU A 226 -12.26 2.55 -3.37
N LYS A 227 -11.75 3.41 -4.25
CA LYS A 227 -12.39 4.70 -4.56
C LYS A 227 -13.67 4.49 -5.36
N SER A 228 -13.69 3.53 -6.29
CA SER A 228 -14.86 3.17 -7.07
C SER A 228 -16.03 2.74 -6.18
N ILE A 229 -15.79 1.86 -5.21
CA ILE A 229 -16.81 1.41 -4.24
C ILE A 229 -17.30 2.58 -3.37
N ALA A 230 -16.39 3.43 -2.89
CA ALA A 230 -16.74 4.59 -2.08
C ALA A 230 -17.58 5.62 -2.86
N MET A 231 -17.25 5.87 -4.13
CA MET A 231 -18.03 6.74 -5.02
C MET A 231 -19.41 6.16 -5.30
N THR A 232 -19.51 4.84 -5.57
CA THR A 232 -20.79 4.18 -5.80
C THR A 232 -21.67 4.22 -4.54
N ALA A 233 -21.08 3.95 -3.35
CA ALA A 233 -21.82 4.02 -2.08
C ALA A 233 -22.31 5.44 -1.78
N LYS A 234 -21.50 6.47 -2.06
CA LYS A 234 -21.89 7.87 -1.89
C LYS A 234 -23.02 8.24 -2.85
N HIS A 235 -22.94 7.88 -4.12
CA HIS A 235 -23.97 8.14 -5.13
C HIS A 235 -25.28 7.43 -4.81
N THR A 236 -25.21 6.18 -4.31
CA THR A 236 -26.37 5.43 -3.85
C THR A 236 -27.01 6.09 -2.62
N ALA A 237 -26.20 6.54 -1.66
CA ALA A 237 -26.70 7.25 -0.48
C ALA A 237 -27.36 8.59 -0.85
N GLU A 238 -26.76 9.38 -1.74
CA GLU A 238 -27.32 10.63 -2.24
C GLU A 238 -28.64 10.39 -3.00
N SER A 239 -28.71 9.36 -3.84
CA SER A 239 -29.94 9.02 -4.59
C SER A 239 -31.07 8.52 -3.67
N VAL A 240 -30.75 7.82 -2.59
CA VAL A 240 -31.73 7.38 -1.58
C VAL A 240 -32.26 8.58 -0.79
N VAL A 241 -31.41 9.54 -0.44
CA VAL A 241 -31.81 10.75 0.27
C VAL A 241 -32.72 11.61 -0.63
N ASP A 242 -32.37 11.82 -1.89
CA ASP A 242 -33.17 12.59 -2.84
C ASP A 242 -34.56 11.94 -3.08
N ASN A 243 -34.59 10.63 -3.28
CA ASN A 243 -35.85 9.89 -3.43
C ASN A 243 -36.73 9.93 -2.18
N THR A 244 -36.14 9.95 -0.98
CA THR A 244 -36.89 10.06 0.28
C THR A 244 -37.43 11.49 0.46
N VAL A 245 -36.63 12.50 0.15
CA VAL A 245 -37.06 13.92 0.23
C VAL A 245 -38.20 14.23 -0.78
N ASP A 246 -38.10 13.73 -2.02
CA ASP A 246 -39.16 13.88 -3.01
C ASP A 246 -40.43 13.07 -2.63
N GLY A 247 -40.26 11.90 -2.05
CA GLY A 247 -41.38 11.12 -1.52
C GLY A 247 -42.13 11.86 -0.40
N VAL A 248 -41.38 12.44 0.56
CA VAL A 248 -41.97 13.24 1.65
C VAL A 248 -42.63 14.52 1.14
N LYS A 249 -42.08 15.22 0.17
CA LYS A 249 -42.72 16.39 -0.47
C LYS A 249 -44.01 16.02 -1.19
N LYS A 250 -44.05 14.91 -1.93
CA LYS A 250 -45.26 14.40 -2.59
C LYS A 250 -46.37 14.00 -1.60
N ILE A 251 -46.00 13.40 -0.46
CA ILE A 251 -46.96 13.07 0.61
C ILE A 251 -47.47 14.37 1.25
N GLY A 252 -46.60 15.32 1.54
CA GLY A 252 -46.96 16.62 2.10
C GLY A 252 -47.93 17.42 1.21
N SER A 253 -47.71 17.44 -0.12
CA SER A 253 -48.65 18.07 -1.05
C SER A 253 -50.02 17.38 -1.06
N LYS A 254 -50.07 16.05 -1.12
CA LYS A 254 -51.35 15.28 -1.07
C LYS A 254 -52.12 15.51 0.23
N ILE A 255 -51.44 15.59 1.38
CA ILE A 255 -52.09 15.90 2.66
C ILE A 255 -52.68 17.32 2.64
N LYS A 256 -51.95 18.28 2.04
CA LYS A 256 -52.43 19.66 1.93
C LYS A 256 -53.65 19.78 1.03
N ASP A 257 -53.66 19.07 -0.09
CA ASP A 257 -54.80 19.04 -1.04
C ASP A 257 -56.02 18.34 -0.41
N MET A 258 -55.82 17.25 0.34
CA MET A 258 -56.90 16.61 1.11
C MET A 258 -57.44 17.48 2.23
N ALA A 259 -56.61 18.23 2.94
CA ALA A 259 -57.07 19.16 3.98
C ALA A 259 -57.86 20.33 3.40
N GLN A 260 -57.49 20.81 2.23
CA GLN A 260 -58.20 21.88 1.49
C GLN A 260 -59.59 21.40 1.03
N SER A 261 -59.71 20.17 0.51
CA SER A 261 -60.99 19.59 0.06
C SER A 261 -61.93 19.17 1.21
N MET A 262 -61.49 19.17 2.46
CA MET A 262 -62.31 18.94 3.65
C MET A 262 -62.86 20.23 4.27
N LEU A 263 -62.43 21.40 3.79
CA LEU A 263 -62.79 22.74 4.27
C LEU A 263 -63.74 23.45 3.31
N GLU A 264 -63.98 22.84 2.13
CA GLU A 264 -65.03 23.24 1.15
C GLU A 264 -66.24 22.29 1.28
#